data_9113bdf840b447d5d417771378fee5a2
#
_entry.id   9113bdf840b447d5d417771378fee5a2
#
_cell.length_a   1.000
_cell.length_b   1.000
_cell.length_c   1.000
_cell.angle_alpha   90.00
_cell.angle_beta   90.00
_cell.angle_gamma   90.00
#
_symmetry.space_group_name_H-M   'P 1'
#
loop_
_entity.id
_entity.type
_entity.pdbx_description
1 polymer ?
#
loop_
_entity_poly.entity_id
_entity_poly.type
_entity_poly.pdbx_seq_one_letter_code
_entity_poly.pdbx_strand_id
1 'polypeptide(L)' 'MDKILIIDFGSQYTQLIARRVRELNVYCEIFPYDASFEKINLFEARGIILSG' A
#
# COMPACT_ATOMS: atom_id res chain seq x y z
N MET A 1 0.51 10.20 -12.09
CA MET A 1 1.37 9.95 -10.91
C MET A 1 1.29 8.49 -10.51
N ASP A 2 2.44 7.87 -10.29
CA ASP A 2 2.45 6.47 -9.86
C ASP A 2 2.12 6.38 -8.38
N LYS A 3 1.25 5.45 -8.03
CA LYS A 3 0.83 5.20 -6.66
C LYS A 3 1.00 3.73 -6.35
N ILE A 4 1.45 3.45 -5.14
CA ILE A 4 1.60 2.08 -4.67
C ILE A 4 0.63 1.89 -3.50
N LEU A 5 -0.07 0.77 -3.52
CA LEU A 5 -0.95 0.39 -2.43
C LEU A 5 -0.28 -0.72 -1.64
N ILE A 6 -0.23 -0.56 -0.32
CA ILE A 6 0.30 -1.58 0.56
C ILE A 6 -0.87 -2.15 1.34
N ILE A 7 -1.07 -3.45 1.26
CA ILE A 7 -2.13 -4.10 2.02
C ILE A 7 -1.52 -4.77 3.23
N ASP A 8 -2.00 -4.38 4.41
CA ASP A 8 -1.45 -4.80 5.69
C ASP A 8 -2.17 -6.05 6.19
N PHE A 9 -1.44 -7.17 6.20
CA PHE A 9 -1.94 -8.43 6.74
C PHE A 9 -1.39 -8.72 8.14
N GLY A 10 -0.93 -7.68 8.84
CA GLY A 10 -0.45 -7.84 10.21
C GLY A 10 1.07 -7.84 10.34
N SER A 11 1.77 -7.45 9.31
CA SER A 11 3.24 -7.42 9.33
C SER A 11 3.75 -6.29 10.21
N GLN A 12 4.78 -6.57 10.98
CA GLN A 12 5.45 -5.52 11.76
C GLN A 12 6.29 -4.61 10.87
N TYR A 13 6.44 -4.94 9.60
CA TYR A 13 7.26 -4.19 8.66
C TYR A 13 6.48 -3.26 7.75
N THR A 14 5.16 -3.24 7.86
CA THR A 14 4.32 -2.47 6.94
C THR A 14 4.69 -0.99 6.92
N GLN A 15 4.89 -0.38 8.09
CA GLN A 15 5.25 1.03 8.16
C GLN A 15 6.64 1.30 7.58
N LEU A 16 7.56 0.38 7.77
CA LEU A 16 8.89 0.51 7.22
C LEU A 16 8.86 0.45 5.69
N ILE A 17 8.06 -0.48 5.15
CA ILE A 17 7.90 -0.59 3.70
C ILE A 17 7.35 0.71 3.12
N ALA A 18 6.32 1.26 3.76
CA ALA A 18 5.72 2.51 3.31
C ALA A 18 6.74 3.64 3.32
N ARG A 19 7.54 3.71 4.37
CA ARG A 19 8.59 4.73 4.47
C ARG A 19 9.59 4.61 3.33
N ARG A 20 10.02 3.39 3.03
CA ARG A 20 11.00 3.18 1.97
C ARG A 20 10.44 3.58 0.61
N VAL A 21 9.17 3.25 0.36
CA VAL A 21 8.53 3.64 -0.89
C VAL A 21 8.50 5.15 -1.02
N ARG A 22 8.14 5.86 0.06
CA ARG A 22 8.07 7.33 0.05
C ARG A 22 9.43 7.96 -0.12
N GLU A 23 10.48 7.34 0.41
CA GLU A 23 11.85 7.84 0.23
C GLU A 23 12.26 7.82 -1.24
N LEU A 24 11.62 7.01 -2.04
CA LEU A 24 11.88 6.96 -3.48
C LEU A 24 11.00 7.95 -4.24
N ASN A 25 10.33 8.84 -3.53
CA ASN A 25 9.41 9.83 -4.10
C ASN A 25 8.21 9.21 -4.80
N VAL A 26 7.75 8.08 -4.28
CA VAL A 26 6.57 7.41 -4.79
C VAL A 26 5.48 7.51 -3.74
N TYR A 27 4.29 7.96 -4.16
CA TYR A 27 3.17 8.05 -3.24
C TYR A 27 2.66 6.65 -2.90
N CYS A 28 2.35 6.41 -1.63
CA CYS A 28 1.77 5.14 -1.22
C CYS A 28 0.78 5.34 -0.08
N GLU A 29 -0.15 4.41 0.03
CA GLU A 29 -1.06 4.35 1.16
C GLU A 29 -1.12 2.92 1.66
N ILE A 30 -1.49 2.78 2.93
CA ILE A 30 -1.65 1.47 3.56
C ILE A 30 -3.13 1.24 3.77
N PHE A 31 -3.65 0.14 3.22
CA PHE A 31 -5.03 -0.28 3.48
C PHE A 31 -5.01 -1.51 4.36
N PRO A 32 -6.02 -1.70 5.21
CA PRO A 32 -6.12 -2.92 6.00
C PRO A 32 -6.44 -4.12 5.10
N TYR A 33 -6.15 -5.33 5.59
CA TYR A 33 -6.34 -6.53 4.79
C TYR A 33 -7.79 -6.74 4.38
N ASP A 34 -8.73 -6.20 5.15
CA ASP A 34 -10.16 -6.35 4.88
C ASP A 34 -10.77 -5.17 4.13
N ALA A 35 -9.94 -4.33 3.52
CA ALA A 35 -10.44 -3.24 2.70
C ALA A 35 -11.27 -3.82 1.55
N SER A 36 -12.38 -3.13 1.22
CA SER A 36 -13.25 -3.61 0.17
C SER A 36 -12.56 -3.58 -1.19
N PHE A 37 -12.97 -4.49 -2.07
CA PHE A 37 -12.45 -4.52 -3.43
C PHE A 37 -12.73 -3.19 -4.14
N GLU A 38 -13.90 -2.62 -3.90
CA GLU A 38 -14.28 -1.34 -4.50
C GLU A 38 -13.32 -0.23 -4.10
N LYS A 39 -12.96 -0.17 -2.82
CA LYS A 39 -12.04 0.83 -2.33
C LYS A 39 -10.65 0.67 -2.94
N ILE A 40 -10.17 -0.58 -3.04
CA ILE A 40 -8.89 -0.88 -3.65
C ILE A 40 -8.89 -0.45 -5.11
N ASN A 41 -9.99 -0.76 -5.80
CA ASN A 41 -10.11 -0.43 -7.22
C ASN A 41 -10.12 1.07 -7.47
N LEU A 42 -10.82 1.81 -6.61
CA LEU A 42 -10.90 3.27 -6.73
C LEU A 42 -9.57 3.97 -6.49
N PHE A 43 -8.68 3.34 -5.73
CA PHE A 43 -7.36 3.91 -5.48
C PHE A 43 -6.50 3.92 -6.75
N GLU A 44 -6.74 3.00 -7.66
CA GLU A 44 -6.04 2.91 -8.95
C GLU A 44 -4.53 2.84 -8.78
N ALA A 45 -4.08 1.92 -7.95
CA ALA A 45 -2.66 1.74 -7.70
C ALA A 45 -1.94 1.22 -8.94
N ARG A 46 -0.70 1.69 -9.15
CA ARG A 46 0.16 1.17 -10.18
C ARG A 46 0.72 -0.19 -9.80
N GLY A 47 0.92 -0.41 -8.51
CA GLY A 47 1.39 -1.68 -7.98
C GLY A 47 0.84 -1.90 -6.60
N ILE A 48 0.79 -3.16 -6.18
CA ILE A 48 0.27 -3.54 -4.88
C ILE A 48 1.31 -4.39 -4.17
N ILE A 49 1.59 -4.04 -2.91
CA ILE A 49 2.49 -4.81 -2.06
C ILE A 49 1.65 -5.47 -0.98
N LEU A 50 1.78 -6.79 -0.85
CA LEU A 50 1.11 -7.54 0.21
C LEU A 50 2.09 -7.71 1.35
N SER A 51 1.80 -7.11 2.50
CA SER A 51 2.71 -7.09 3.64
C SER A 51 2.15 -8.00 4.74
N GLY A 52 2.68 -9.21 4.82
CA GLY A 52 2.17 -10.17 5.77
C GLY A 52 3.20 -10.92 6.55
#